data_8d447f646808179f94ba3353a8554979
#
_entry.id   8d447f646808179f94ba3353a8554979
#
_cell.length_a   1.000
_cell.length_b   1.000
_cell.length_c   1.000
_cell.angle_alpha   90.00
_cell.angle_beta   90.00
_cell.angle_gamma   90.00
#
_symmetry.space_group_name_H-M   'P 1'
#
loop_
_entity.id
_entity.type
_entity.pdbx_description
1 polymer ?
#
loop_
_entity_poly.entity_id
_entity_poly.type
_entity_poly.pdbx_seq_one_letter_code
_entity_poly.pdbx_strand_id
1 'polypeptide(L)'
;PIDDFNNNDLCKIFEWYCCIRLMEESDDIYLEYSDINPDFKEKYQMSKNDTGIDLCNLINTLVQCKLRNNNLTWKECATFFASQNAIDDDGEPYVKWKKLIIARNADSKLSSNMRDNIRRFLDKTYDISVLKEYCKSIMMSYIPIEYDVVTQSNLILRDYQEDCVNLIKTNISRNIIISLPTGTGKNIIILSSLEADKKYLILVPRCILLEQLKSEIEKHRPELKNTIQLIGDDNSSYNPAKNISICVFNSISHVIENINNFDRTYIDEAHHIFKPEIYSNDDDSINDDDSITNDSITNESIKDETYIDTIRKLEDLNNVVALSATIDERDEFAYYTKNIREMIDAEYLSDYEIHIPIFSDDPTHVNICEYLLKHYRSIIIYCSSQKEGKQINKLLNKLQKGSSNYIDSKTNKRTRQKIIKDFKSGELPFLVNVEVLTEGFDAPITNGVCFIHAPVSTTKIIQVVGRSLRLHPSKKTAKIILPYLSGNDEKGVCKFLKIIAKNDDKIMNSYKNKILGGRISLEKIKEDIEEDEDDN
;
A
#
# COMPACT_ATOMS: atom_id res chain seq x y z
N PRO A 1 29.86 -9.22 10.13
CA PRO A 1 31.05 -8.40 10.37
C PRO A 1 31.23 -7.41 9.22
N ILE A 2 31.83 -6.22 9.50
CA ILE A 2 32.07 -5.18 8.48
C ILE A 2 32.99 -5.70 7.36
N ASP A 3 33.77 -6.69 7.65
CA ASP A 3 34.69 -7.34 6.68
C ASP A 3 33.95 -8.17 5.61
N ASP A 4 32.64 -8.40 5.77
CA ASP A 4 31.80 -9.12 4.81
C ASP A 4 31.12 -8.18 3.77
N PHE A 5 31.22 -6.86 3.95
CA PHE A 5 30.69 -5.90 2.98
C PHE A 5 31.64 -5.72 1.81
N ASN A 6 31.11 -5.74 0.60
CA ASN A 6 31.90 -5.39 -0.57
C ASN A 6 32.22 -3.88 -0.58
N ASN A 7 33.19 -3.45 -1.39
CA ASN A 7 33.64 -2.05 -1.44
C ASN A 7 32.53 -1.08 -1.80
N ASN A 8 31.55 -1.48 -2.61
CA ASN A 8 30.43 -0.62 -3.01
C ASN A 8 29.49 -0.36 -1.83
N ASP A 9 29.20 -1.39 -1.03
CA ASP A 9 28.37 -1.26 0.16
C ASP A 9 29.03 -0.34 1.19
N LEU A 10 30.35 -0.49 1.39
CA LEU A 10 31.12 0.38 2.29
C LEU A 10 31.13 1.84 1.84
N CYS A 11 31.22 2.09 0.52
CA CYS A 11 31.12 3.45 -0.03
C CYS A 11 29.73 4.04 0.27
N LYS A 12 28.67 3.25 0.08
CA LYS A 12 27.29 3.72 0.34
C LYS A 12 27.04 4.01 1.82
N ILE A 13 27.51 3.13 2.70
CA ILE A 13 27.44 3.35 4.15
C ILE A 13 28.21 4.61 4.54
N PHE A 14 29.36 4.88 3.91
CA PHE A 14 30.13 6.08 4.16
C PHE A 14 29.41 7.36 3.67
N GLU A 15 28.70 7.32 2.56
CA GLU A 15 27.84 8.44 2.09
C GLU A 15 26.76 8.75 3.12
N TRP A 16 26.03 7.76 3.65
CA TRP A 16 25.03 7.94 4.69
C TRP A 16 25.64 8.50 5.98
N TYR A 17 26.80 7.99 6.38
CA TYR A 17 27.50 8.52 7.54
C TYR A 17 27.87 10.00 7.36
N CYS A 18 28.40 10.37 6.20
CA CYS A 18 28.70 11.76 5.88
C CYS A 18 27.46 12.64 5.90
N CYS A 19 26.33 12.13 5.39
CA CYS A 19 25.05 12.82 5.40
C CYS A 19 24.61 13.15 6.82
N ILE A 20 24.60 12.18 7.72
CA ILE A 20 24.22 12.36 9.13
C ILE A 20 25.17 13.33 9.82
N ARG A 21 26.48 13.17 9.65
CA ARG A 21 27.47 14.05 10.28
C ARG A 21 27.37 15.49 9.80
N LEU A 22 27.09 15.71 8.53
CA LEU A 22 26.88 17.05 7.97
C LEU A 22 25.59 17.70 8.51
N MET A 23 24.52 16.92 8.70
CA MET A 23 23.28 17.38 9.33
C MET A 23 23.49 17.74 10.81
N GLU A 24 24.30 16.96 11.55
CA GLU A 24 24.64 17.26 12.95
C GLU A 24 25.53 18.49 13.10
N GLU A 25 26.39 18.76 12.11
CA GLU A 25 27.32 19.90 12.12
C GLU A 25 26.71 21.21 11.60
N SER A 26 25.57 21.11 10.92
CA SER A 26 24.82 22.24 10.37
C SER A 26 23.32 22.01 10.55
N ASP A 27 22.53 23.08 10.64
CA ASP A 27 21.07 22.95 10.65
C ASP A 27 20.47 22.65 9.25
N ASP A 28 21.33 22.35 8.27
CA ASP A 28 20.92 22.04 6.90
C ASP A 28 20.49 20.57 6.74
N ILE A 29 19.48 20.33 5.91
CA ILE A 29 19.07 19.01 5.49
C ILE A 29 19.82 18.65 4.20
N TYR A 30 20.48 17.49 4.18
CA TYR A 30 21.14 16.96 3.00
C TYR A 30 20.36 15.78 2.44
N LEU A 31 20.21 15.74 1.10
CA LEU A 31 19.57 14.65 0.37
C LEU A 31 20.62 13.94 -0.49
N GLU A 32 20.47 12.64 -0.68
CA GLU A 32 21.22 11.90 -1.68
C GLU A 32 20.85 12.38 -3.08
N TYR A 33 21.81 12.30 -4.00
CA TYR A 33 21.58 12.74 -5.39
C TYR A 33 20.42 12.00 -6.06
N SER A 34 20.23 10.72 -5.75
CA SER A 34 19.10 9.90 -6.22
C SER A 34 17.75 10.45 -5.79
N ASP A 35 17.69 11.04 -4.60
CA ASP A 35 16.44 11.46 -3.95
C ASP A 35 16.04 12.90 -4.30
N ILE A 36 16.92 13.63 -5.02
CA ILE A 36 16.63 14.99 -5.48
C ILE A 36 15.57 14.92 -6.59
N ASN A 37 14.49 15.69 -6.40
CA ASN A 37 13.39 15.80 -7.35
C ASN A 37 13.89 16.12 -8.77
N PRO A 38 13.43 15.41 -9.82
CA PRO A 38 13.77 15.69 -11.21
C PRO A 38 13.54 17.13 -11.64
N ASP A 39 12.45 17.76 -11.23
CA ASP A 39 12.14 19.16 -11.54
C ASP A 39 13.16 20.12 -10.93
N PHE A 40 13.66 19.80 -9.72
CA PHE A 40 14.74 20.54 -9.10
C PHE A 40 16.04 20.37 -9.90
N LYS A 41 16.36 19.15 -10.34
CA LYS A 41 17.55 18.89 -11.17
C LYS A 41 17.49 19.66 -12.48
N GLU A 42 16.33 19.70 -13.14
CA GLU A 42 16.11 20.44 -14.37
C GLU A 42 16.23 21.96 -14.15
N LYS A 43 15.50 22.51 -13.17
CA LYS A 43 15.56 23.94 -12.79
C LYS A 43 16.98 24.40 -12.50
N TYR A 44 17.74 23.54 -11.89
CA TYR A 44 19.12 23.85 -11.51
C TYR A 44 20.17 23.29 -12.48
N GLN A 45 19.81 22.86 -13.66
CA GLN A 45 20.69 22.34 -14.71
C GLN A 45 21.63 21.23 -14.20
N MET A 46 21.15 20.40 -13.28
CA MET A 46 21.87 19.25 -12.77
C MET A 46 21.73 18.08 -13.76
N SER A 47 22.76 17.28 -13.90
CA SER A 47 22.72 16.11 -14.79
C SER A 47 21.66 15.09 -14.36
N LYS A 48 21.04 14.40 -15.32
CA LYS A 48 20.18 13.25 -15.02
C LYS A 48 20.96 12.06 -14.46
N ASN A 49 22.23 11.94 -14.83
CA ASN A 49 23.13 10.91 -14.35
C ASN A 49 24.03 11.46 -13.25
N ASP A 50 24.48 10.56 -12.37
CA ASP A 50 25.45 10.91 -11.34
C ASP A 50 26.73 11.49 -11.95
N THR A 51 27.08 12.71 -11.55
CA THR A 51 28.28 13.44 -11.95
C THR A 51 29.30 13.53 -10.84
N GLY A 52 29.20 12.65 -9.85
CA GLY A 52 30.04 12.63 -8.65
C GLY A 52 29.52 13.60 -7.57
N ILE A 53 28.25 13.97 -7.61
CA ILE A 53 27.55 14.63 -6.51
C ILE A 53 26.85 13.54 -5.71
N ASP A 54 27.29 13.32 -4.48
CA ASP A 54 26.70 12.30 -3.62
C ASP A 54 25.55 12.89 -2.78
N LEU A 55 25.73 14.12 -2.23
CA LEU A 55 24.73 14.80 -1.41
C LEU A 55 24.52 16.26 -1.81
N CYS A 56 23.35 16.81 -1.52
CA CYS A 56 22.98 18.21 -1.78
C CYS A 56 22.03 18.73 -0.69
N ASN A 57 22.23 20.00 -0.25
CA ASN A 57 21.32 20.64 0.73
C ASN A 57 20.17 21.42 0.06
N LEU A 58 20.00 21.33 -1.25
CA LEU A 58 18.97 22.02 -2.05
C LEU A 58 19.00 23.57 -1.99
N ILE A 59 19.97 24.15 -1.29
CA ILE A 59 20.10 25.61 -1.11
C ILE A 59 21.30 26.13 -1.87
N ASN A 60 22.50 25.71 -1.48
CA ASN A 60 23.74 26.27 -2.02
C ASN A 60 24.97 25.36 -1.89
N THR A 61 24.81 24.14 -1.41
CA THR A 61 25.93 23.23 -1.08
C THR A 61 25.81 21.90 -1.84
N LEU A 62 26.90 21.50 -2.49
CA LEU A 62 27.10 20.16 -3.03
C LEU A 62 28.18 19.44 -2.23
N VAL A 63 28.03 18.12 -2.08
CA VAL A 63 28.97 17.28 -1.37
C VAL A 63 29.37 16.09 -2.25
N GLN A 64 30.66 15.80 -2.26
CA GLN A 64 31.20 14.53 -2.78
C GLN A 64 31.83 13.73 -1.65
N CYS A 65 31.41 12.48 -1.50
CA CYS A 65 31.91 11.55 -0.48
C CYS A 65 32.97 10.61 -1.09
N LYS A 66 34.10 10.45 -0.43
CA LYS A 66 35.21 9.60 -0.92
C LYS A 66 35.78 8.74 0.18
N LEU A 67 35.46 7.44 0.15
CA LEU A 67 36.10 6.42 0.97
C LEU A 67 37.28 5.83 0.19
N ARG A 68 38.52 6.13 0.59
CA ARG A 68 39.73 5.77 -0.14
C ARG A 68 40.89 5.40 0.77
N ASN A 69 41.74 4.46 0.31
CA ASN A 69 43.01 4.13 0.95
C ASN A 69 44.18 4.93 0.34
N ASN A 70 43.98 5.51 -0.86
CA ASN A 70 45.01 6.24 -1.61
C ASN A 70 44.74 7.75 -1.57
N ASN A 71 45.71 8.55 -2.02
CA ASN A 71 45.59 9.99 -2.11
C ASN A 71 44.48 10.38 -3.11
N LEU A 72 43.59 11.29 -2.71
CA LEU A 72 42.56 11.83 -3.56
C LEU A 72 43.17 12.85 -4.54
N THR A 73 42.87 12.70 -5.83
CA THR A 73 43.40 13.55 -6.89
C THR A 73 42.35 14.50 -7.47
N TRP A 74 42.80 15.65 -8.04
CA TRP A 74 41.91 16.59 -8.69
C TRP A 74 41.11 15.96 -9.85
N LYS A 75 41.74 15.05 -10.60
CA LYS A 75 41.12 14.37 -11.73
C LYS A 75 39.89 13.54 -11.29
N GLU A 76 39.92 12.93 -10.11
CA GLU A 76 38.82 12.12 -9.56
C GLU A 76 37.61 12.96 -9.11
N CYS A 77 37.83 14.26 -8.86
CA CYS A 77 36.78 15.19 -8.45
C CYS A 77 36.44 16.22 -9.54
N ALA A 78 37.00 16.09 -10.74
CA ALA A 78 36.87 17.09 -11.79
C ALA A 78 35.43 17.36 -12.23
N THR A 79 34.60 16.30 -12.38
CA THR A 79 33.18 16.39 -12.71
C THR A 79 32.38 17.05 -11.59
N PHE A 80 32.70 16.76 -10.35
CA PHE A 80 32.10 17.40 -9.20
C PHE A 80 32.39 18.91 -9.14
N PHE A 81 33.64 19.31 -9.38
CA PHE A 81 33.99 20.72 -9.43
C PHE A 81 33.35 21.44 -10.62
N ALA A 82 33.19 20.76 -11.77
CA ALA A 82 32.52 21.31 -12.93
C ALA A 82 31.02 21.58 -12.67
N SER A 83 30.39 20.81 -11.77
CA SER A 83 28.98 20.97 -11.40
C SER A 83 28.70 22.26 -10.60
N GLN A 84 29.73 23.00 -10.19
CA GLN A 84 29.58 24.27 -9.44
C GLN A 84 28.89 25.34 -10.25
N ASN A 85 29.13 25.37 -11.57
CA ASN A 85 28.67 26.41 -12.47
C ASN A 85 27.44 25.96 -13.26
N ALA A 86 26.61 26.91 -13.63
CA ALA A 86 25.55 26.77 -14.61
C ALA A 86 25.69 27.88 -15.66
N ILE A 87 24.95 27.76 -16.74
CA ILE A 87 24.92 28.75 -17.83
C ILE A 87 23.59 29.48 -17.73
N ASP A 88 23.60 30.81 -17.79
CA ASP A 88 22.38 31.63 -17.81
C ASP A 88 21.72 31.65 -19.20
N ASP A 89 20.61 32.37 -19.32
CA ASP A 89 19.85 32.46 -20.58
C ASP A 89 20.61 33.20 -21.68
N ASP A 90 21.62 33.99 -21.33
CA ASP A 90 22.51 34.72 -22.26
C ASP A 90 23.75 33.89 -22.64
N GLY A 91 23.88 32.67 -22.08
CA GLY A 91 25.00 31.77 -22.36
C GLY A 91 26.24 32.01 -21.50
N GLU A 92 26.18 32.89 -20.50
CA GLU A 92 27.30 33.21 -19.63
C GLU A 92 27.34 32.29 -18.38
N PRO A 93 28.54 31.81 -18.01
CA PRO A 93 28.68 30.94 -16.85
C PRO A 93 28.56 31.72 -15.56
N TYR A 94 27.73 31.23 -14.62
CA TYR A 94 27.63 31.77 -13.27
C TYR A 94 27.84 30.70 -12.21
N VAL A 95 28.29 31.12 -11.01
CA VAL A 95 28.47 30.22 -9.84
C VAL A 95 27.12 29.97 -9.20
N LYS A 96 26.62 28.77 -9.40
CA LYS A 96 25.33 28.34 -8.89
C LYS A 96 25.43 27.79 -7.46
N TRP A 97 26.41 26.95 -7.20
CA TRP A 97 26.63 26.36 -5.91
C TRP A 97 27.76 27.09 -5.20
N LYS A 98 27.40 27.79 -4.10
CA LYS A 98 28.35 28.65 -3.38
C LYS A 98 29.35 27.85 -2.55
N LYS A 99 28.99 26.61 -2.14
CA LYS A 99 29.79 25.77 -1.26
C LYS A 99 29.95 24.39 -1.84
N LEU A 100 31.17 23.94 -1.98
CA LEU A 100 31.53 22.57 -2.35
C LEU A 100 32.20 21.91 -1.14
N ILE A 101 31.81 20.69 -0.81
CA ILE A 101 32.38 19.90 0.27
C ILE A 101 32.94 18.59 -0.31
N ILE A 102 34.19 18.28 0.04
CA ILE A 102 34.77 16.95 -0.15
C ILE A 102 34.78 16.29 1.22
N ALA A 103 33.91 15.28 1.41
CA ALA A 103 33.87 14.45 2.60
C ALA A 103 34.66 13.18 2.36
N ARG A 104 35.70 12.92 3.12
CA ARG A 104 36.62 11.78 2.94
C ARG A 104 37.01 11.14 4.24
N ASN A 105 37.46 9.88 4.19
CA ASN A 105 38.04 9.24 5.38
C ASN A 105 39.39 9.87 5.76
N ALA A 106 39.67 9.90 7.04
CA ALA A 106 40.87 10.55 7.59
C ALA A 106 42.18 9.95 7.09
N ASP A 107 42.19 8.66 6.75
CA ASP A 107 43.40 7.96 6.24
C ASP A 107 43.76 8.38 4.80
N SER A 108 42.80 8.87 4.03
CA SER A 108 43.07 9.38 2.68
C SER A 108 43.73 10.75 2.76
N LYS A 109 44.72 11.02 1.91
CA LYS A 109 45.41 12.31 1.84
C LYS A 109 45.05 13.01 0.55
N LEU A 110 45.08 14.35 0.56
CA LEU A 110 44.94 15.13 -0.65
C LEU A 110 46.28 15.14 -1.45
N SER A 111 46.21 14.96 -2.73
CA SER A 111 47.37 15.18 -3.64
C SER A 111 47.85 16.64 -3.62
N SER A 112 49.04 16.92 -4.12
CA SER A 112 49.59 18.28 -4.17
C SER A 112 48.60 19.25 -4.87
N ASN A 113 48.11 18.87 -6.04
CA ASN A 113 47.18 19.68 -6.83
C ASN A 113 45.85 19.94 -6.07
N MET A 114 45.32 19.00 -5.32
CA MET A 114 44.16 19.22 -4.45
C MET A 114 44.46 20.21 -3.32
N ARG A 115 45.62 20.10 -2.69
CA ARG A 115 46.07 21.02 -1.60
C ARG A 115 46.26 22.43 -2.11
N ASP A 116 46.82 22.61 -3.29
CA ASP A 116 47.05 23.92 -3.93
C ASP A 116 45.71 24.63 -4.23
N ASN A 117 44.64 23.86 -4.42
CA ASN A 117 43.29 24.35 -4.71
C ASN A 117 42.31 24.24 -3.53
N ILE A 118 42.79 24.04 -2.30
CA ILE A 118 41.94 23.81 -1.13
C ILE A 118 40.95 24.94 -0.84
N ARG A 119 41.22 26.15 -1.29
CA ARG A 119 40.33 27.32 -1.13
C ARG A 119 39.04 27.20 -1.95
N ARG A 120 38.95 26.26 -2.88
CA ARG A 120 37.79 26.06 -3.78
C ARG A 120 36.73 25.12 -3.19
N PHE A 121 37.07 24.40 -2.12
CA PHE A 121 36.17 23.46 -1.46
C PHE A 121 36.49 23.37 0.03
N LEU A 122 35.53 22.91 0.81
CA LEU A 122 35.70 22.57 2.21
C LEU A 122 36.08 21.09 2.33
N ASP A 123 37.25 20.83 2.90
CA ASP A 123 37.74 19.48 3.17
C ASP A 123 37.20 19.01 4.53
N LYS A 124 36.35 17.98 4.53
CA LYS A 124 35.81 17.34 5.71
C LYS A 124 36.38 15.93 5.83
N THR A 125 36.98 15.62 6.97
CA THR A 125 37.58 14.31 7.22
C THR A 125 36.88 13.59 8.35
N TYR A 126 36.53 12.34 8.12
CA TYR A 126 35.87 11.48 9.11
C TYR A 126 36.69 10.25 9.41
N ASP A 127 36.76 9.86 10.69
CA ASP A 127 37.48 8.67 11.11
C ASP A 127 36.65 7.40 10.78
N ILE A 128 37.25 6.50 10.00
CA ILE A 128 36.61 5.26 9.62
C ILE A 128 36.44 4.28 10.80
N SER A 129 37.24 4.43 11.86
CA SER A 129 37.08 3.65 13.08
C SER A 129 35.74 3.99 13.76
N VAL A 130 35.39 5.27 13.80
CA VAL A 130 34.09 5.75 14.27
C VAL A 130 32.95 5.21 13.38
N LEU A 131 33.14 5.16 12.06
CA LEU A 131 32.20 4.53 11.15
C LEU A 131 31.99 3.05 11.47
N LYS A 132 33.07 2.32 11.75
CA LYS A 132 33.01 0.91 12.15
C LYS A 132 32.28 0.71 13.47
N GLU A 133 32.52 1.57 14.45
CA GLU A 133 31.79 1.55 15.73
C GLU A 133 30.33 1.93 15.57
N TYR A 134 30.03 2.94 14.75
CA TYR A 134 28.69 3.36 14.45
C TYR A 134 27.89 2.25 13.72
N CYS A 135 28.48 1.63 12.71
CA CYS A 135 27.89 0.46 12.06
C CYS A 135 27.72 -0.71 13.04
N LYS A 136 28.67 -0.96 13.92
CA LYS A 136 28.54 -1.97 14.99
C LYS A 136 27.41 -1.61 15.95
N SER A 137 27.26 -0.36 16.37
CA SER A 137 26.19 0.05 17.28
C SER A 137 24.81 -0.04 16.63
N ILE A 138 24.69 0.35 15.36
CA ILE A 138 23.47 0.15 14.57
C ILE A 138 23.21 -1.34 14.37
N MET A 139 24.21 -2.11 13.98
CA MET A 139 24.07 -3.56 13.85
C MET A 139 23.80 -4.23 15.20
N MET A 140 24.37 -3.75 16.30
CA MET A 140 24.07 -4.25 17.65
C MET A 140 22.70 -3.83 18.14
N SER A 141 22.18 -2.68 17.75
CA SER A 141 20.78 -2.34 17.98
C SER A 141 19.82 -3.14 17.07
N TYR A 142 20.35 -3.72 15.99
CA TYR A 142 19.68 -4.64 15.08
C TYR A 142 20.17 -6.08 15.17
N ILE A 143 21.16 -6.39 16.03
CA ILE A 143 21.47 -7.80 16.32
C ILE A 143 20.25 -8.32 17.08
N PRO A 144 19.48 -9.25 16.51
CA PRO A 144 18.61 -10.07 17.30
C PRO A 144 19.51 -10.68 18.38
N ILE A 145 19.20 -10.49 19.66
CA ILE A 145 19.81 -11.26 20.73
C ILE A 145 19.89 -12.69 20.21
N GLU A 146 21.10 -13.29 20.19
CA GLU A 146 21.27 -14.69 19.88
C GLU A 146 20.41 -15.48 20.88
N TYR A 147 19.17 -15.71 20.49
CA TYR A 147 18.44 -16.85 20.99
C TYR A 147 18.99 -18.05 20.25
N ASP A 148 19.31 -19.12 21.00
CA ASP A 148 19.51 -20.43 20.44
C ASP A 148 18.61 -20.62 19.23
N VAL A 149 19.17 -21.17 18.15
CA VAL A 149 18.53 -21.37 16.86
C VAL A 149 17.25 -22.20 17.03
N VAL A 150 16.21 -21.56 17.51
CA VAL A 150 14.83 -21.86 17.19
C VAL A 150 14.45 -20.76 16.21
N THR A 151 14.43 -21.08 14.96
CA THR A 151 14.00 -20.23 13.84
C THR A 151 12.53 -19.85 14.01
N GLN A 152 12.26 -18.93 14.91
CA GLN A 152 10.98 -18.23 14.93
C GLN A 152 11.24 -16.84 14.37
N SER A 153 10.68 -16.56 13.22
CA SER A 153 10.53 -15.21 12.70
C SER A 153 9.80 -14.40 13.78
N ASN A 154 10.50 -13.43 14.40
CA ASN A 154 9.92 -12.56 15.41
C ASN A 154 8.92 -11.62 14.75
N LEU A 155 7.79 -12.16 14.32
CA LEU A 155 6.64 -11.41 13.91
C LEU A 155 6.02 -10.85 15.19
N ILE A 156 6.26 -9.57 15.48
CA ILE A 156 5.63 -8.91 16.64
C ILE A 156 4.16 -8.74 16.28
N LEU A 157 3.32 -9.51 16.95
CA LEU A 157 1.88 -9.40 16.80
C LEU A 157 1.38 -8.14 17.52
N ARG A 158 0.36 -7.54 16.94
CA ARG A 158 -0.44 -6.54 17.63
C ARG A 158 -1.35 -7.25 18.64
N ASP A 159 -1.80 -6.55 19.67
CA ASP A 159 -2.64 -7.12 20.74
C ASP A 159 -3.84 -7.93 20.20
N TYR A 160 -4.64 -7.35 19.33
CA TYR A 160 -5.80 -8.02 18.72
C TYR A 160 -5.40 -9.22 17.82
N GLN A 161 -4.22 -9.21 17.22
CA GLN A 161 -3.72 -10.35 16.44
C GLN A 161 -3.32 -11.48 17.38
N GLU A 162 -2.72 -11.16 18.51
CA GLU A 162 -2.39 -12.12 19.55
C GLU A 162 -3.66 -12.75 20.15
N ASP A 163 -4.69 -11.94 20.44
CA ASP A 163 -5.99 -12.41 20.87
C ASP A 163 -6.60 -13.41 19.88
N CYS A 164 -6.57 -13.09 18.58
CA CYS A 164 -7.07 -13.97 17.52
C CYS A 164 -6.29 -15.28 17.45
N VAL A 165 -4.96 -15.23 17.51
CA VAL A 165 -4.09 -16.41 17.48
C VAL A 165 -4.36 -17.29 18.71
N ASN A 166 -4.51 -16.69 19.88
CA ASN A 166 -4.85 -17.40 21.12
C ASN A 166 -6.24 -18.05 21.02
N LEU A 167 -7.24 -17.32 20.47
CA LEU A 167 -8.57 -17.87 20.23
C LEU A 167 -8.50 -19.11 19.32
N ILE A 168 -7.72 -19.04 18.22
CA ILE A 168 -7.54 -20.18 17.31
C ILE A 168 -6.89 -21.36 18.01
N LYS A 169 -5.84 -21.14 18.79
CA LYS A 169 -5.09 -22.21 19.47
C LYS A 169 -5.87 -22.88 20.61
N THR A 170 -6.73 -22.12 21.30
CA THR A 170 -7.52 -22.65 22.43
C THR A 170 -8.80 -23.36 21.99
N ASN A 171 -9.30 -23.10 20.78
CA ASN A 171 -10.57 -23.66 20.27
C ASN A 171 -10.33 -24.64 19.12
N ILE A 172 -9.57 -25.73 19.36
CA ILE A 172 -9.13 -26.67 18.31
C ILE A 172 -10.30 -27.37 17.61
N SER A 173 -11.35 -27.73 18.33
CA SER A 173 -12.52 -28.49 17.85
C SER A 173 -13.77 -27.62 17.70
N ARG A 174 -13.61 -26.32 17.45
CA ARG A 174 -14.72 -25.39 17.27
C ARG A 174 -14.46 -24.48 16.08
N ASN A 175 -15.51 -24.19 15.34
CA ASN A 175 -15.47 -23.18 14.29
C ASN A 175 -15.30 -21.77 14.87
N ILE A 176 -14.56 -20.93 14.18
CA ILE A 176 -14.19 -19.58 14.62
C ILE A 176 -14.50 -18.58 13.51
N ILE A 177 -15.11 -17.47 13.87
CA ILE A 177 -15.25 -16.30 12.98
C ILE A 177 -14.36 -15.17 13.53
N ILE A 178 -13.51 -14.63 12.66
CA ILE A 178 -12.69 -13.44 12.93
C ILE A 178 -13.13 -12.34 11.96
N SER A 179 -13.91 -11.39 12.48
CA SER A 179 -14.43 -10.25 11.73
C SER A 179 -13.57 -9.01 11.99
N LEU A 180 -12.65 -8.73 11.08
CA LEU A 180 -11.69 -7.62 11.19
C LEU A 180 -11.66 -6.78 9.91
N PRO A 181 -11.56 -5.44 10.00
CA PRO A 181 -11.47 -4.56 8.85
C PRO A 181 -10.35 -4.94 7.88
N THR A 182 -10.48 -4.54 6.64
CA THR A 182 -9.42 -4.71 5.64
C THR A 182 -8.18 -3.89 6.05
N GLY A 183 -6.99 -4.45 5.85
CA GLY A 183 -5.73 -3.77 6.21
C GLY A 183 -5.22 -4.05 7.62
N THR A 184 -5.92 -4.85 8.41
CA THR A 184 -5.53 -5.23 9.78
C THR A 184 -4.58 -6.42 9.86
N GLY A 185 -4.17 -6.98 8.71
CA GLY A 185 -3.19 -8.07 8.68
C GLY A 185 -3.77 -9.44 9.03
N LYS A 186 -4.94 -9.79 8.52
CA LYS A 186 -5.55 -11.13 8.66
C LYS A 186 -4.60 -12.26 8.27
N ASN A 187 -3.79 -12.08 7.22
CA ASN A 187 -2.76 -13.04 6.85
C ASN A 187 -1.77 -13.33 7.97
N ILE A 188 -1.38 -12.31 8.74
CA ILE A 188 -0.46 -12.45 9.87
C ILE A 188 -1.06 -13.36 10.95
N ILE A 189 -2.37 -13.27 11.18
CA ILE A 189 -3.09 -14.15 12.12
C ILE A 189 -3.00 -15.60 11.63
N ILE A 190 -3.26 -15.84 10.33
CA ILE A 190 -3.12 -17.19 9.74
C ILE A 190 -1.69 -17.70 9.93
N LEU A 191 -0.67 -16.94 9.49
CA LEU A 191 0.73 -17.35 9.56
C LEU A 191 1.19 -17.70 10.99
N SER A 192 0.76 -16.90 11.96
CA SER A 192 1.17 -17.03 13.37
C SER A 192 0.47 -18.16 14.09
N SER A 193 -0.62 -18.67 13.52
CA SER A 193 -1.37 -19.81 14.07
C SER A 193 -0.95 -21.16 13.47
N LEU A 194 -0.08 -21.19 12.43
CA LEU A 194 0.40 -22.42 11.83
C LEU A 194 1.44 -23.12 12.74
N GLU A 195 1.37 -24.43 12.83
CA GLU A 195 2.32 -25.32 13.52
C GLU A 195 2.94 -26.28 12.50
N ALA A 196 4.23 -26.62 12.67
CA ALA A 196 5.00 -27.34 11.64
C ALA A 196 4.55 -28.80 11.44
N ASP A 197 3.99 -29.41 12.48
CA ASP A 197 3.56 -30.80 12.51
C ASP A 197 2.09 -31.03 12.14
N LYS A 198 1.35 -29.95 11.87
CA LYS A 198 -0.09 -30.01 11.54
C LYS A 198 -0.35 -29.76 10.05
N LYS A 199 -1.53 -30.20 9.61
CA LYS A 199 -1.99 -30.03 8.23
C LYS A 199 -3.04 -28.93 8.14
N TYR A 200 -2.86 -28.04 7.15
CA TYR A 200 -3.71 -26.87 6.96
C TYR A 200 -4.22 -26.76 5.53
N LEU A 201 -5.49 -26.46 5.41
CA LEU A 201 -6.09 -25.95 4.17
C LEU A 201 -6.33 -24.45 4.34
N ILE A 202 -5.87 -23.65 3.39
CA ILE A 202 -6.09 -22.21 3.37
C ILE A 202 -6.80 -21.88 2.05
N LEU A 203 -8.07 -21.48 2.17
CA LEU A 203 -8.89 -21.11 1.02
C LEU A 203 -8.80 -19.61 0.78
N VAL A 204 -8.52 -19.24 -0.47
CA VAL A 204 -8.40 -17.83 -0.89
C VAL A 204 -9.30 -17.55 -2.10
N PRO A 205 -9.84 -16.32 -2.25
CA PRO A 205 -10.80 -16.04 -3.32
C PRO A 205 -10.19 -15.95 -4.74
N ARG A 206 -8.88 -15.67 -4.87
CA ARG A 206 -8.25 -15.40 -6.17
C ARG A 206 -6.85 -15.98 -6.30
N CYS A 207 -6.49 -16.42 -7.53
CA CYS A 207 -5.17 -17.00 -7.84
C CYS A 207 -3.98 -16.09 -7.49
N ILE A 208 -4.14 -14.76 -7.58
CA ILE A 208 -3.06 -13.82 -7.21
C ILE A 208 -2.66 -13.93 -5.73
N LEU A 209 -3.59 -14.34 -4.87
CA LEU A 209 -3.36 -14.51 -3.44
C LEU A 209 -2.59 -15.78 -3.10
N LEU A 210 -2.58 -16.79 -3.97
CA LEU A 210 -1.83 -18.04 -3.78
C LEU A 210 -0.33 -17.77 -3.58
N GLU A 211 0.29 -17.12 -4.58
CA GLU A 211 1.73 -16.83 -4.56
C GLU A 211 2.07 -15.77 -3.51
N GLN A 212 1.18 -14.81 -3.29
CA GLN A 212 1.37 -13.78 -2.27
C GLN A 212 1.41 -14.40 -0.89
N LEU A 213 0.42 -15.22 -0.52
CA LEU A 213 0.35 -15.86 0.80
C LEU A 213 1.51 -16.86 0.99
N LYS A 214 1.85 -17.64 -0.04
CA LYS A 214 3.03 -18.50 -0.02
C LYS A 214 4.30 -17.70 0.27
N SER A 215 4.51 -16.59 -0.46
CA SER A 215 5.69 -15.74 -0.26
C SER A 215 5.75 -15.14 1.15
N GLU A 216 4.60 -14.75 1.72
CA GLU A 216 4.50 -14.27 3.10
C GLU A 216 4.82 -15.39 4.10
N ILE A 217 4.32 -16.63 3.88
CA ILE A 217 4.67 -17.79 4.73
C ILE A 217 6.17 -18.06 4.63
N GLU A 218 6.73 -18.17 3.43
CA GLU A 218 8.17 -18.44 3.25
C GLU A 218 9.07 -17.38 3.88
N LYS A 219 8.63 -16.13 3.86
CA LYS A 219 9.34 -14.98 4.46
C LYS A 219 9.33 -15.03 6.00
N HIS A 220 8.17 -15.29 6.58
CA HIS A 220 7.97 -15.18 8.03
C HIS A 220 8.07 -16.51 8.78
N ARG A 221 7.92 -17.63 8.07
CA ARG A 221 7.98 -18.99 8.57
C ARG A 221 8.82 -19.87 7.63
N PRO A 222 10.13 -19.57 7.47
CA PRO A 222 11.02 -20.24 6.50
C PRO A 222 11.09 -21.75 6.71
N GLU A 223 10.87 -22.24 7.91
CA GLU A 223 10.83 -23.67 8.24
C GLU A 223 9.67 -24.40 7.55
N LEU A 224 8.58 -23.67 7.17
CA LEU A 224 7.42 -24.25 6.49
C LEU A 224 7.56 -24.25 4.95
N LYS A 225 8.59 -23.62 4.39
CA LYS A 225 8.78 -23.42 2.95
C LYS A 225 8.56 -24.67 2.11
N ASN A 226 9.16 -25.80 2.53
CA ASN A 226 9.11 -27.06 1.78
C ASN A 226 7.79 -27.84 1.98
N THR A 227 6.92 -27.39 2.86
CA THR A 227 5.67 -28.06 3.22
C THR A 227 4.44 -27.50 2.49
N ILE A 228 4.62 -26.44 1.68
CA ILE A 228 3.54 -25.72 1.00
C ILE A 228 3.28 -26.30 -0.37
N GLN A 229 2.00 -26.38 -0.75
CA GLN A 229 1.52 -26.58 -2.11
C GLN A 229 0.48 -25.54 -2.48
N LEU A 230 0.38 -25.22 -3.77
CA LEU A 230 -0.63 -24.34 -4.34
C LEU A 230 -1.60 -25.15 -5.19
N ILE A 231 -2.90 -24.89 -5.07
CA ILE A 231 -3.96 -25.56 -5.82
C ILE A 231 -4.83 -24.48 -6.47
N GLY A 232 -4.83 -24.46 -7.78
CA GLY A 232 -5.46 -23.45 -8.63
C GLY A 232 -4.49 -22.95 -9.69
N ASP A 233 -4.96 -22.06 -10.58
CA ASP A 233 -4.24 -21.62 -11.76
C ASP A 233 -3.91 -22.85 -12.64
N ASP A 234 -2.67 -23.16 -12.90
CA ASP A 234 -2.26 -24.33 -13.69
C ASP A 234 -2.02 -25.60 -12.84
N ASN A 235 -2.16 -25.52 -11.51
CA ASN A 235 -1.90 -26.61 -10.57
C ASN A 235 -3.20 -27.16 -9.98
N SER A 236 -3.61 -28.33 -10.43
CA SER A 236 -4.86 -28.99 -10.00
C SER A 236 -4.68 -30.26 -9.17
N SER A 237 -3.43 -30.67 -8.84
CA SER A 237 -3.18 -31.93 -8.12
C SER A 237 -2.92 -31.70 -6.63
N TYR A 238 -3.69 -32.38 -5.77
CA TYR A 238 -3.46 -32.42 -4.33
C TYR A 238 -2.38 -33.44 -3.98
N ASN A 239 -1.40 -33.02 -3.20
CA ASN A 239 -0.34 -33.89 -2.66
C ASN A 239 -0.50 -34.04 -1.12
N PRO A 240 -0.90 -35.21 -0.61
CA PRO A 240 -1.11 -35.42 0.82
C PRO A 240 0.16 -35.37 1.68
N ALA A 241 1.34 -35.39 1.04
CA ALA A 241 2.63 -35.25 1.75
C ALA A 241 2.97 -33.80 2.14
N LYS A 242 2.20 -32.83 1.64
CA LYS A 242 2.35 -31.42 2.01
C LYS A 242 1.49 -31.05 3.19
N ASN A 243 2.04 -30.27 4.13
CA ASN A 243 1.33 -29.87 5.34
C ASN A 243 0.43 -28.66 5.12
N ILE A 244 0.78 -27.78 4.20
CA ILE A 244 0.03 -26.55 3.93
C ILE A 244 -0.45 -26.57 2.48
N SER A 245 -1.77 -26.58 2.29
CA SER A 245 -2.43 -26.47 1.01
C SER A 245 -3.10 -25.11 0.89
N ILE A 246 -2.62 -24.26 -0.01
CA ILE A 246 -3.27 -22.98 -0.33
C ILE A 246 -4.07 -23.19 -1.62
N CYS A 247 -5.39 -23.02 -1.53
CA CYS A 247 -6.32 -23.37 -2.62
C CYS A 247 -7.25 -22.20 -2.95
N VAL A 248 -7.48 -21.92 -4.23
CA VAL A 248 -8.54 -20.98 -4.63
C VAL A 248 -9.92 -21.64 -4.53
N PHE A 249 -10.95 -20.85 -4.21
CA PHE A 249 -12.32 -21.34 -4.06
C PHE A 249 -12.79 -22.18 -5.25
N ASN A 250 -12.52 -21.74 -6.48
CA ASN A 250 -12.93 -22.44 -7.70
C ASN A 250 -12.23 -23.80 -7.93
N SER A 251 -11.15 -24.07 -7.19
CA SER A 251 -10.37 -25.33 -7.29
C SER A 251 -10.54 -26.24 -6.08
N ILE A 252 -11.48 -25.92 -5.19
CA ILE A 252 -11.71 -26.67 -3.95
C ILE A 252 -12.11 -28.14 -4.21
N SER A 253 -12.73 -28.43 -5.35
CA SER A 253 -13.09 -29.79 -5.77
C SER A 253 -11.90 -30.75 -5.79
N HIS A 254 -10.67 -30.26 -6.02
CA HIS A 254 -9.46 -31.08 -6.00
C HIS A 254 -9.03 -31.51 -4.60
N VAL A 255 -9.57 -30.90 -3.55
CA VAL A 255 -9.18 -31.12 -2.14
C VAL A 255 -10.33 -31.59 -1.28
N ILE A 256 -11.58 -31.34 -1.68
CA ILE A 256 -12.77 -31.51 -0.85
C ILE A 256 -12.97 -32.94 -0.31
N GLU A 257 -12.58 -33.96 -1.08
CA GLU A 257 -12.65 -35.36 -0.62
C GLU A 257 -11.66 -35.67 0.50
N ASN A 258 -10.62 -34.84 0.63
CA ASN A 258 -9.57 -34.97 1.64
C ASN A 258 -9.70 -33.96 2.78
N ILE A 259 -10.83 -33.24 2.87
CA ILE A 259 -10.97 -32.10 3.76
C ILE A 259 -10.85 -32.49 5.24
N ASN A 260 -11.28 -33.69 5.61
CA ASN A 260 -11.19 -34.25 6.96
C ASN A 260 -9.74 -34.60 7.37
N ASN A 261 -8.77 -34.56 6.45
CA ASN A 261 -7.36 -34.83 6.74
C ASN A 261 -6.62 -33.59 7.23
N PHE A 262 -7.26 -32.42 7.23
CA PHE A 262 -6.68 -31.18 7.73
C PHE A 262 -7.05 -30.92 9.19
N ASP A 263 -6.07 -30.55 9.99
CA ASP A 263 -6.28 -30.19 11.39
C ASP A 263 -7.06 -28.87 11.51
N ARG A 264 -6.89 -27.97 10.52
CA ARG A 264 -7.58 -26.68 10.48
C ARG A 264 -7.78 -26.22 9.04
N THR A 265 -8.96 -25.65 8.76
CA THR A 265 -9.29 -25.02 7.48
C THR A 265 -9.48 -23.52 7.68
N TYR A 266 -8.63 -22.70 7.07
CA TYR A 266 -8.76 -21.24 7.02
C TYR A 266 -9.50 -20.83 5.78
N ILE A 267 -10.43 -19.89 5.91
CA ILE A 267 -11.19 -19.32 4.79
C ILE A 267 -10.98 -17.80 4.83
N ASP A 268 -10.13 -17.31 3.93
CA ASP A 268 -9.94 -15.87 3.76
C ASP A 268 -11.07 -15.29 2.91
N GLU A 269 -11.51 -14.07 3.26
CA GLU A 269 -12.71 -13.42 2.71
C GLU A 269 -13.95 -14.33 2.75
N ALA A 270 -14.19 -14.92 3.90
CA ALA A 270 -15.20 -15.96 4.14
C ALA A 270 -16.65 -15.53 3.82
N HIS A 271 -16.92 -14.22 3.66
CA HIS A 271 -18.22 -13.72 3.19
C HIS A 271 -18.62 -14.22 1.80
N HIS A 272 -17.66 -14.73 1.01
CA HIS A 272 -17.98 -15.40 -0.27
C HIS A 272 -18.64 -16.77 -0.07
N ILE A 273 -18.40 -17.41 1.06
CA ILE A 273 -18.92 -18.74 1.40
C ILE A 273 -20.09 -18.62 2.38
N PHE A 274 -19.89 -17.93 3.47
CA PHE A 274 -20.90 -17.73 4.52
C PHE A 274 -21.70 -16.45 4.24
N LYS A 275 -22.72 -16.54 3.38
CA LYS A 275 -23.64 -15.43 3.13
C LYS A 275 -24.54 -15.24 4.36
N PRO A 276 -24.94 -13.99 4.69
CA PRO A 276 -25.98 -13.79 5.70
C PRO A 276 -27.24 -14.54 5.25
N GLU A 277 -27.80 -15.35 6.13
CA GLU A 277 -29.11 -15.95 5.90
C GLU A 277 -30.11 -14.81 5.71
N ILE A 278 -30.75 -14.76 4.55
CA ILE A 278 -31.90 -13.92 4.36
C ILE A 278 -33.00 -14.56 5.18
N TYR A 279 -33.13 -14.16 6.44
CA TYR A 279 -34.32 -14.47 7.23
C TYR A 279 -35.48 -13.72 6.56
N SER A 280 -36.32 -14.47 5.89
CA SER A 280 -37.65 -14.05 5.48
C SER A 280 -38.51 -13.88 6.73
N ASN A 281 -38.38 -12.77 7.41
CA ASN A 281 -39.42 -12.28 8.29
C ASN A 281 -40.14 -11.16 7.54
N ASP A 282 -41.31 -11.53 7.04
CA ASP A 282 -42.36 -10.60 6.60
C ASP A 282 -42.60 -9.57 7.71
N ASP A 283 -42.14 -8.35 7.50
CA ASP A 283 -42.77 -7.09 7.85
C ASP A 283 -41.73 -5.97 7.72
N ASP A 284 -41.54 -5.56 6.48
CA ASP A 284 -41.36 -4.16 6.08
C ASP A 284 -41.19 -4.14 4.55
N SER A 285 -42.27 -3.83 3.91
CA SER A 285 -42.36 -3.62 2.47
C SER A 285 -41.52 -2.41 2.03
N ILE A 286 -40.24 -2.65 1.81
CA ILE A 286 -39.41 -1.83 0.95
C ILE A 286 -39.07 -2.72 -0.24
N ASN A 287 -39.69 -2.42 -1.38
CA ASN A 287 -39.34 -3.01 -2.68
C ASN A 287 -37.86 -2.73 -2.97
N ASP A 288 -36.98 -3.62 -2.53
CA ASP A 288 -35.61 -3.69 -2.99
C ASP A 288 -35.59 -4.50 -4.27
N ASP A 289 -35.76 -3.77 -5.38
CA ASP A 289 -35.41 -4.25 -6.72
C ASP A 289 -33.87 -4.26 -6.80
N ASP A 290 -33.24 -5.05 -5.92
CA ASP A 290 -31.82 -5.34 -5.95
C ASP A 290 -31.58 -6.44 -6.99
N SER A 291 -31.53 -6.00 -8.26
CA SER A 291 -30.81 -6.74 -9.27
C SER A 291 -29.37 -6.88 -8.80
N ILE A 292 -29.06 -8.04 -8.23
CA ILE A 292 -27.74 -8.48 -7.80
C ILE A 292 -26.80 -8.35 -8.99
N THR A 293 -26.08 -7.24 -9.08
CA THR A 293 -24.96 -7.11 -10.00
C THR A 293 -23.80 -7.92 -9.47
N ASN A 294 -23.63 -9.03 -10.11
CA ASN A 294 -22.54 -9.99 -10.09
C ASN A 294 -21.20 -9.44 -9.61
N ASP A 295 -20.88 -9.63 -8.33
CA ASP A 295 -19.50 -9.78 -7.91
C ASP A 295 -19.03 -11.14 -8.41
N SER A 296 -18.21 -11.15 -9.38
CA SER A 296 -17.46 -12.08 -10.20
C SER A 296 -17.16 -13.51 -9.70
N ILE A 297 -18.09 -14.14 -8.98
CA ILE A 297 -18.43 -15.55 -9.14
C ILE A 297 -19.64 -15.50 -10.08
N THR A 298 -19.42 -15.77 -11.37
CA THR A 298 -20.47 -15.70 -12.37
C THR A 298 -21.70 -16.46 -11.88
N ASN A 299 -22.91 -15.91 -12.15
CA ASN A 299 -24.19 -16.59 -11.82
C ASN A 299 -24.31 -18.03 -12.37
N GLU A 300 -23.39 -18.46 -13.20
CA GLU A 300 -23.24 -19.86 -13.64
C GLU A 300 -22.66 -20.77 -12.55
N SER A 301 -21.76 -20.27 -11.67
CA SER A 301 -21.16 -21.08 -10.59
C SER A 301 -22.13 -21.35 -9.44
N ILE A 302 -23.14 -20.51 -9.22
CA ILE A 302 -24.13 -20.69 -8.13
C ILE A 302 -25.18 -21.77 -8.50
N LYS A 303 -25.27 -22.16 -9.76
CA LYS A 303 -26.17 -23.23 -10.24
C LYS A 303 -25.51 -24.61 -10.28
N ASP A 304 -24.23 -24.69 -9.96
CA ASP A 304 -23.50 -25.94 -9.93
C ASP A 304 -23.78 -26.63 -8.57
N GLU A 305 -24.50 -27.75 -8.59
CA GLU A 305 -24.78 -28.56 -7.39
C GLU A 305 -23.49 -28.91 -6.63
N THR A 306 -22.38 -29.11 -7.34
CA THR A 306 -21.05 -29.34 -6.77
C THR A 306 -20.55 -28.20 -5.89
N TYR A 307 -20.84 -26.96 -6.21
CA TYR A 307 -20.44 -25.80 -5.39
C TYR A 307 -21.25 -25.71 -4.10
N ILE A 308 -22.56 -25.94 -4.18
CA ILE A 308 -23.46 -25.96 -3.01
C ILE A 308 -23.08 -27.10 -2.05
N ASP A 309 -22.79 -28.30 -2.57
CA ASP A 309 -22.33 -29.44 -1.77
C ASP A 309 -20.97 -29.17 -1.12
N THR A 310 -20.12 -28.43 -1.80
CA THR A 310 -18.82 -28.00 -1.24
C THR A 310 -18.99 -27.04 -0.06
N ILE A 311 -19.91 -26.07 -0.15
CA ILE A 311 -20.22 -25.15 0.96
C ILE A 311 -20.77 -25.92 2.14
N ARG A 312 -21.73 -26.83 1.92
CA ARG A 312 -22.29 -27.69 3.00
C ARG A 312 -21.21 -28.50 3.69
N LYS A 313 -20.30 -29.13 2.94
CA LYS A 313 -19.18 -29.87 3.50
C LYS A 313 -18.25 -28.98 4.34
N LEU A 314 -18.05 -27.71 3.98
CA LEU A 314 -17.28 -26.76 4.78
C LEU A 314 -18.03 -26.33 6.05
N GLU A 315 -19.35 -26.15 5.98
CA GLU A 315 -20.20 -25.81 7.13
C GLU A 315 -20.28 -26.95 8.16
N ASP A 316 -20.23 -28.21 7.69
CA ASP A 316 -20.24 -29.39 8.54
C ASP A 316 -18.91 -29.66 9.29
N LEU A 317 -17.84 -28.92 8.98
CA LEU A 317 -16.56 -29.04 9.68
C LEU A 317 -16.62 -28.36 11.05
N ASN A 318 -15.87 -28.94 12.01
CA ASN A 318 -15.72 -28.39 13.36
C ASN A 318 -14.33 -27.74 13.58
N ASN A 319 -13.62 -27.40 12.49
CA ASN A 319 -12.26 -26.90 12.54
C ASN A 319 -12.01 -25.72 11.60
N VAL A 320 -13.05 -24.99 11.22
CA VAL A 320 -12.98 -23.85 10.30
C VAL A 320 -12.63 -22.57 11.05
N VAL A 321 -11.74 -21.78 10.47
CA VAL A 321 -11.46 -20.38 10.84
C VAL A 321 -11.85 -19.49 9.67
N ALA A 322 -12.97 -18.81 9.80
CA ALA A 322 -13.50 -17.89 8.81
C ALA A 322 -13.01 -16.46 9.09
N LEU A 323 -12.25 -15.87 8.16
CA LEU A 323 -11.75 -14.51 8.27
C LEU A 323 -12.44 -13.62 7.24
N SER A 324 -12.97 -12.48 7.67
CA SER A 324 -13.58 -11.51 6.78
C SER A 324 -13.67 -10.13 7.43
N ALA A 325 -14.02 -9.11 6.64
CA ALA A 325 -14.34 -7.78 7.15
C ALA A 325 -15.86 -7.56 7.36
N THR A 326 -16.69 -8.47 6.88
CA THR A 326 -18.16 -8.28 6.76
C THR A 326 -18.95 -9.54 7.07
N ILE A 327 -18.48 -10.33 8.03
CA ILE A 327 -19.17 -11.55 8.45
C ILE A 327 -19.76 -11.36 9.84
N ASP A 328 -21.02 -11.74 9.99
CA ASP A 328 -21.74 -11.60 11.24
C ASP A 328 -21.49 -12.78 12.17
N GLU A 329 -21.77 -12.60 13.45
CA GLU A 329 -21.73 -13.64 14.49
C GLU A 329 -22.71 -14.78 14.16
N ARG A 330 -22.30 -16.02 14.49
CA ARG A 330 -23.12 -17.22 14.39
C ARG A 330 -23.06 -17.97 15.72
N ASP A 331 -24.18 -18.45 16.19
CA ASP A 331 -24.33 -19.06 17.53
C ASP A 331 -23.37 -20.24 17.78
N GLU A 332 -23.03 -21.00 16.75
CA GLU A 332 -22.17 -22.18 16.87
C GLU A 332 -20.67 -21.88 16.78
N PHE A 333 -20.30 -20.64 16.39
CA PHE A 333 -18.92 -20.23 16.19
C PHE A 333 -18.38 -19.47 17.40
N ALA A 334 -17.10 -19.65 17.71
CA ALA A 334 -16.39 -18.67 18.52
C ALA A 334 -16.19 -17.41 17.69
N TYR A 335 -16.47 -16.25 18.26
CA TYR A 335 -16.49 -15.00 17.51
C TYR A 335 -15.52 -13.97 18.09
N TYR A 336 -14.74 -13.33 17.21
CA TYR A 336 -13.92 -12.19 17.55
C TYR A 336 -14.13 -11.08 16.51
N THR A 337 -14.39 -9.88 16.96
CA THR A 337 -14.60 -8.73 16.07
C THR A 337 -13.96 -7.47 16.61
N LYS A 338 -13.52 -6.62 15.68
CA LYS A 338 -13.21 -5.22 15.89
C LYS A 338 -13.75 -4.42 14.71
N ASN A 339 -14.42 -3.30 15.00
CA ASN A 339 -14.90 -2.43 13.95
C ASN A 339 -13.83 -1.45 13.47
N ILE A 340 -14.12 -0.72 12.36
CA ILE A 340 -13.16 0.23 11.77
C ILE A 340 -12.76 1.32 12.78
N ARG A 341 -13.72 1.83 13.55
CA ARG A 341 -13.46 2.92 14.51
C ARG A 341 -12.57 2.48 15.66
N GLU A 342 -12.79 1.30 16.21
CA GLU A 342 -11.91 0.73 17.25
C GLU A 342 -10.47 0.59 16.76
N MET A 343 -10.29 0.17 15.50
CA MET A 343 -8.96 0.01 14.91
C MET A 343 -8.26 1.34 14.62
N ILE A 344 -9.02 2.38 14.29
CA ILE A 344 -8.50 3.75 14.10
C ILE A 344 -8.14 4.37 15.46
N ASP A 345 -9.01 4.24 16.45
CA ASP A 345 -8.80 4.82 17.79
C ASP A 345 -7.63 4.12 18.54
N ALA A 346 -7.34 2.85 18.19
CA ALA A 346 -6.15 2.11 18.61
C ALA A 346 -4.91 2.36 17.73
N GLU A 347 -4.95 3.31 16.79
CA GLU A 347 -3.84 3.68 15.89
C GLU A 347 -3.34 2.53 14.97
N TYR A 348 -4.17 1.51 14.73
CA TYR A 348 -3.85 0.43 13.80
C TYR A 348 -4.25 0.73 12.35
N LEU A 349 -5.15 1.69 12.15
CA LEU A 349 -5.57 2.21 10.86
C LEU A 349 -5.49 3.75 10.87
N SER A 350 -5.28 4.35 9.70
CA SER A 350 -5.39 5.80 9.51
C SER A 350 -6.83 6.25 9.65
N ASP A 351 -7.04 7.43 10.17
CA ASP A 351 -8.36 8.05 10.16
C ASP A 351 -8.78 8.51 8.75
N TYR A 352 -10.04 8.87 8.56
CA TYR A 352 -10.56 9.26 7.25
C TYR A 352 -11.62 10.36 7.31
N GLU A 353 -11.80 11.02 6.18
CA GLU A 353 -12.83 12.02 5.94
C GLU A 353 -13.55 11.70 4.63
N ILE A 354 -14.85 11.98 4.58
CA ILE A 354 -15.69 11.81 3.41
C ILE A 354 -15.93 13.18 2.77
N HIS A 355 -15.48 13.35 1.55
CA HIS A 355 -15.64 14.57 0.76
C HIS A 355 -16.68 14.34 -0.35
N ILE A 356 -17.72 15.16 -0.36
CA ILE A 356 -18.81 15.11 -1.34
C ILE A 356 -18.81 16.42 -2.12
N PRO A 357 -18.02 16.53 -3.20
CA PRO A 357 -18.07 17.67 -4.09
C PRO A 357 -19.38 17.65 -4.89
N ILE A 358 -20.14 18.77 -4.82
CA ILE A 358 -21.41 18.97 -5.50
C ILE A 358 -21.15 19.94 -6.65
N PHE A 359 -21.33 19.48 -7.88
CA PHE A 359 -21.22 20.29 -9.08
C PHE A 359 -22.57 20.94 -9.40
N SER A 360 -22.55 22.19 -9.89
CA SER A 360 -23.75 23.03 -9.94
C SER A 360 -24.72 22.71 -11.09
N ASP A 361 -24.20 22.20 -12.20
CA ASP A 361 -25.01 21.84 -13.38
C ASP A 361 -24.63 20.46 -13.87
N ASP A 362 -25.27 19.93 -14.90
CA ASP A 362 -25.08 18.55 -15.37
C ASP A 362 -23.56 18.17 -15.44
N PRO A 363 -22.96 17.63 -14.35
CA PRO A 363 -21.52 17.56 -14.23
C PRO A 363 -20.98 16.54 -15.21
N THR A 364 -20.04 16.99 -16.02
CA THR A 364 -19.33 16.10 -16.93
C THR A 364 -18.19 15.44 -16.19
N HIS A 365 -17.73 14.30 -16.68
CA HIS A 365 -16.50 13.68 -16.16
C HIS A 365 -15.27 14.61 -16.22
N VAL A 366 -15.32 15.67 -17.04
CA VAL A 366 -14.25 16.68 -17.14
C VAL A 366 -14.13 17.46 -15.84
N ASN A 367 -15.26 18.00 -15.32
CA ASN A 367 -15.28 18.75 -14.06
C ASN A 367 -14.75 17.93 -12.88
N ILE A 368 -15.09 16.63 -12.83
CA ILE A 368 -14.56 15.73 -11.79
C ILE A 368 -13.04 15.57 -11.95
N CYS A 369 -12.54 15.35 -13.18
CA CYS A 369 -11.12 15.20 -13.43
C CYS A 369 -10.32 16.47 -13.08
N GLU A 370 -10.81 17.64 -13.41
CA GLU A 370 -10.22 18.95 -13.06
C GLU A 370 -10.17 19.13 -11.55
N TYR A 371 -11.28 18.86 -10.86
CA TYR A 371 -11.34 18.91 -9.40
C TYR A 371 -10.32 17.96 -8.74
N LEU A 372 -10.25 16.71 -9.21
CA LEU A 372 -9.31 15.73 -8.69
C LEU A 372 -7.85 16.18 -8.91
N LEU A 373 -7.51 16.66 -10.11
CA LEU A 373 -6.17 17.16 -10.44
C LEU A 373 -5.76 18.37 -9.61
N LYS A 374 -6.71 19.24 -9.28
CA LYS A 374 -6.46 20.45 -8.47
C LYS A 374 -6.22 20.13 -7.00
N HIS A 375 -6.97 19.18 -6.43
CA HIS A 375 -7.07 19.01 -4.98
C HIS A 375 -6.37 17.75 -4.43
N TYR A 376 -6.08 16.72 -5.27
CA TYR A 376 -5.67 15.42 -4.76
C TYR A 376 -4.47 14.83 -5.50
N ARG A 377 -3.78 13.91 -4.81
CA ARG A 377 -2.72 13.05 -5.34
C ARG A 377 -2.75 11.70 -4.63
N SER A 378 -2.21 10.67 -5.26
CA SER A 378 -2.19 9.29 -4.78
C SER A 378 -3.60 8.75 -4.49
N ILE A 379 -4.51 8.92 -5.46
CA ILE A 379 -5.92 8.49 -5.37
C ILE A 379 -6.18 7.33 -6.32
N ILE A 380 -6.89 6.30 -5.81
CA ILE A 380 -7.46 5.25 -6.65
C ILE A 380 -8.88 5.66 -7.04
N ILE A 381 -9.15 5.70 -8.33
CA ILE A 381 -10.47 6.07 -8.87
C ILE A 381 -11.20 4.79 -9.28
N TYR A 382 -12.33 4.53 -8.64
CA TYR A 382 -13.20 3.40 -8.93
C TYR A 382 -14.32 3.81 -9.89
N CYS A 383 -14.36 3.13 -11.04
CA CYS A 383 -15.37 3.33 -12.06
C CYS A 383 -16.31 2.11 -12.15
N SER A 384 -17.55 2.34 -12.58
CA SER A 384 -18.58 1.29 -12.70
C SER A 384 -18.41 0.42 -13.95
N SER A 385 -17.76 0.92 -15.00
CA SER A 385 -17.58 0.22 -16.27
C SER A 385 -16.22 0.47 -16.91
N GLN A 386 -15.76 -0.50 -17.75
CA GLN A 386 -14.53 -0.35 -18.51
C GLN A 386 -14.57 0.88 -19.47
N LYS A 387 -15.74 1.19 -20.02
CA LYS A 387 -15.93 2.36 -20.90
C LYS A 387 -15.68 3.66 -20.13
N GLU A 388 -16.28 3.80 -18.98
CA GLU A 388 -16.12 4.94 -18.08
C GLU A 388 -14.67 5.07 -17.60
N GLY A 389 -14.05 3.99 -17.11
CA GLY A 389 -12.67 4.01 -16.65
C GLY A 389 -11.68 4.44 -17.74
N LYS A 390 -11.85 3.97 -18.97
CA LYS A 390 -11.02 4.42 -20.11
C LYS A 390 -11.26 5.89 -20.46
N GLN A 391 -12.49 6.36 -20.34
CA GLN A 391 -12.84 7.77 -20.57
C GLN A 391 -12.19 8.67 -19.50
N ILE A 392 -12.33 8.36 -18.23
CA ILE A 392 -11.70 9.09 -17.11
C ILE A 392 -10.18 9.12 -17.28
N ASN A 393 -9.54 7.98 -17.55
CA ASN A 393 -8.10 7.93 -17.78
C ASN A 393 -7.66 8.82 -18.96
N LYS A 394 -8.43 8.82 -20.05
CA LYS A 394 -8.14 9.68 -21.20
C LYS A 394 -8.29 11.17 -20.87
N LEU A 395 -9.32 11.54 -20.10
CA LEU A 395 -9.56 12.92 -19.67
C LEU A 395 -8.46 13.43 -18.75
N LEU A 396 -8.10 12.67 -17.71
CA LEU A 396 -7.00 13.01 -16.80
C LEU A 396 -5.69 13.24 -17.56
N ASN A 397 -5.33 12.35 -18.49
CA ASN A 397 -4.12 12.51 -19.30
C ASN A 397 -4.21 13.61 -20.37
N LYS A 398 -5.41 14.01 -20.79
CA LYS A 398 -5.62 15.17 -21.66
C LYS A 398 -5.40 16.47 -20.90
N LEU A 399 -5.91 16.55 -19.67
CA LEU A 399 -5.77 17.73 -18.80
C LEU A 399 -4.33 17.83 -18.25
N GLN A 400 -3.75 16.72 -17.83
CA GLN A 400 -2.36 16.66 -17.36
C GLN A 400 -1.71 15.37 -17.84
N LYS A 401 -0.80 15.46 -18.80
CA LYS A 401 -0.10 14.31 -19.39
C LYS A 401 0.63 13.48 -18.33
N GLY A 402 0.43 12.17 -18.34
CA GLY A 402 1.07 11.23 -17.40
C GLY A 402 0.46 11.22 -16.01
N SER A 403 -0.68 11.87 -15.78
CA SER A 403 -1.32 11.93 -14.46
C SER A 403 -2.02 10.65 -14.05
N SER A 404 -2.41 9.78 -14.99
CA SER A 404 -3.15 8.57 -14.68
C SER A 404 -2.81 7.38 -15.57
N ASN A 405 -3.04 6.18 -15.02
CA ASN A 405 -3.09 4.93 -15.77
C ASN A 405 -4.35 4.14 -15.39
N TYR A 406 -4.74 3.24 -16.29
CA TYR A 406 -5.96 2.44 -16.19
C TYR A 406 -5.64 0.96 -16.04
N ILE A 407 -6.38 0.26 -15.16
CA ILE A 407 -6.32 -1.19 -15.01
C ILE A 407 -7.73 -1.80 -14.92
N ASP A 408 -7.87 -2.96 -15.56
CA ASP A 408 -9.06 -3.81 -15.54
C ASP A 408 -8.68 -5.31 -15.52
N SER A 409 -9.68 -6.20 -15.57
CA SER A 409 -9.48 -7.66 -15.61
C SER A 409 -8.67 -8.12 -16.82
N LYS A 410 -8.71 -7.38 -17.94
CA LYS A 410 -8.00 -7.69 -19.20
C LYS A 410 -6.56 -7.19 -19.21
N THR A 411 -6.16 -6.35 -18.25
CA THR A 411 -4.78 -5.83 -18.15
C THR A 411 -3.82 -6.96 -17.81
N ASN A 412 -2.83 -7.20 -18.68
CA ASN A 412 -1.86 -8.28 -18.47
C ASN A 412 -1.01 -8.08 -17.21
N LYS A 413 -0.51 -9.19 -16.65
CA LYS A 413 0.21 -9.23 -15.36
C LYS A 413 1.41 -8.27 -15.31
N ARG A 414 2.23 -8.19 -16.38
CA ARG A 414 3.43 -7.32 -16.41
C ARG A 414 3.06 -5.84 -16.40
N THR A 415 2.11 -5.44 -17.25
CA THR A 415 1.62 -4.06 -17.32
C THR A 415 0.99 -3.65 -16.00
N ARG A 416 0.17 -4.52 -15.40
CA ARG A 416 -0.46 -4.27 -14.09
C ARG A 416 0.59 -4.04 -13.01
N GLN A 417 1.60 -4.90 -12.93
CA GLN A 417 2.69 -4.77 -11.94
C GLN A 417 3.46 -3.46 -12.12
N LYS A 418 3.73 -3.05 -13.38
CA LYS A 418 4.40 -1.79 -13.66
C LYS A 418 3.55 -0.60 -13.18
N ILE A 419 2.27 -0.53 -13.59
CA ILE A 419 1.37 0.56 -13.20
C ILE A 419 1.25 0.65 -11.68
N ILE A 420 1.12 -0.49 -10.99
CA ILE A 420 1.07 -0.55 -9.53
C ILE A 420 2.37 -0.04 -8.91
N LYS A 421 3.52 -0.38 -9.49
CA LYS A 421 4.82 0.11 -9.02
C LYS A 421 4.93 1.63 -9.18
N ASP A 422 4.57 2.17 -10.35
CA ASP A 422 4.60 3.61 -10.65
C ASP A 422 3.65 4.38 -9.70
N PHE A 423 2.48 3.80 -9.36
CA PHE A 423 1.57 4.37 -8.37
C PHE A 423 2.14 4.32 -6.94
N LYS A 424 2.78 3.20 -6.56
CA LYS A 424 3.42 3.05 -5.24
C LYS A 424 4.63 3.95 -5.04
N SER A 425 5.37 4.28 -6.11
CA SER A 425 6.48 5.22 -6.05
C SER A 425 6.04 6.69 -6.01
N GLY A 426 4.74 6.97 -6.24
CA GLY A 426 4.22 8.34 -6.33
C GLY A 426 4.43 9.01 -7.69
N GLU A 427 5.06 8.31 -8.66
CA GLU A 427 5.21 8.81 -10.04
C GLU A 427 3.86 8.94 -10.75
N LEU A 428 2.89 8.12 -10.38
CA LEU A 428 1.54 8.11 -10.94
C LEU A 428 0.54 8.66 -9.91
N PRO A 429 0.03 9.90 -10.09
CA PRO A 429 -0.91 10.52 -9.14
C PRO A 429 -2.26 9.82 -9.03
N PHE A 430 -2.79 9.26 -10.13
CA PHE A 430 -4.10 8.64 -10.18
C PHE A 430 -4.06 7.25 -10.80
N LEU A 431 -4.70 6.31 -10.13
CA LEU A 431 -4.88 4.94 -10.64
C LEU A 431 -6.35 4.69 -10.89
N VAL A 432 -6.74 4.61 -12.17
CA VAL A 432 -8.13 4.33 -12.56
C VAL A 432 -8.34 2.82 -12.61
N ASN A 433 -9.33 2.34 -11.88
CA ASN A 433 -9.58 0.93 -11.67
C ASN A 433 -11.03 0.54 -11.95
N VAL A 434 -11.20 -0.62 -12.59
CA VAL A 434 -12.48 -1.29 -12.75
C VAL A 434 -12.36 -2.73 -12.24
N GLU A 435 -12.96 -3.02 -11.09
CA GLU A 435 -13.14 -4.35 -10.46
C GLU A 435 -11.87 -5.15 -10.08
N VAL A 436 -10.66 -4.65 -10.34
CA VAL A 436 -9.43 -5.43 -10.12
C VAL A 436 -8.82 -5.20 -8.75
N LEU A 437 -8.92 -3.99 -8.21
CA LEU A 437 -8.27 -3.59 -6.95
C LEU A 437 -9.19 -3.71 -5.73
N THR A 438 -10.28 -4.45 -5.84
CA THR A 438 -11.19 -4.73 -4.72
C THR A 438 -10.61 -5.76 -3.75
N GLU A 439 -9.79 -6.72 -4.24
CA GLU A 439 -9.17 -7.79 -3.44
C GLU A 439 -7.69 -7.97 -3.79
N GLY A 440 -6.86 -8.32 -2.81
CA GLY A 440 -5.44 -8.66 -3.02
C GLY A 440 -4.48 -7.50 -3.34
N PHE A 441 -4.95 -6.25 -3.38
CA PHE A 441 -4.10 -5.09 -3.66
C PHE A 441 -3.60 -4.41 -2.39
N ASP A 442 -2.29 -4.21 -2.30
CA ASP A 442 -1.63 -3.52 -1.20
C ASP A 442 -0.92 -2.25 -1.68
N ALA A 443 -1.45 -1.08 -1.31
CA ALA A 443 -0.81 0.21 -1.53
C ALA A 443 -1.03 1.16 -0.33
N PRO A 444 -0.19 1.07 0.70
CA PRO A 444 -0.28 1.95 1.87
C PRO A 444 -0.17 3.45 1.55
N ILE A 445 0.52 3.80 0.47
CA ILE A 445 0.70 5.19 0.01
C ILE A 445 -0.59 5.83 -0.50
N THR A 446 -1.66 5.05 -0.72
CA THR A 446 -2.94 5.61 -1.18
C THR A 446 -3.45 6.64 -0.18
N ASN A 447 -3.54 7.91 -0.60
CA ASN A 447 -4.08 9.00 0.23
C ASN A 447 -5.60 8.97 0.30
N GLY A 448 -6.25 8.26 -0.60
CA GLY A 448 -7.69 8.08 -0.58
C GLY A 448 -8.24 7.38 -1.81
N VAL A 449 -9.54 7.29 -1.87
CA VAL A 449 -10.30 6.67 -2.96
C VAL A 449 -11.36 7.64 -3.47
N CYS A 450 -11.60 7.61 -4.78
CA CYS A 450 -12.70 8.32 -5.41
C CYS A 450 -13.63 7.30 -6.07
N PHE A 451 -14.90 7.32 -5.74
CA PHE A 451 -15.91 6.53 -6.42
C PHE A 451 -16.65 7.46 -7.38
N ILE A 452 -16.51 7.27 -8.69
CA ILE A 452 -17.25 8.07 -9.68
C ILE A 452 -18.75 7.93 -9.45
N HIS A 453 -19.22 6.73 -9.10
CA HIS A 453 -20.57 6.47 -8.61
C HIS A 453 -20.47 5.77 -7.25
N ALA A 454 -21.28 6.20 -6.30
CA ALA A 454 -21.31 5.59 -4.97
C ALA A 454 -21.72 4.12 -5.06
N PRO A 455 -20.86 3.17 -4.60
CA PRO A 455 -21.22 1.76 -4.61
C PRO A 455 -22.34 1.47 -3.61
N VAL A 456 -23.18 0.50 -3.94
CA VAL A 456 -24.31 0.08 -3.09
C VAL A 456 -24.05 -1.18 -2.29
N SER A 457 -23.01 -1.95 -2.65
CA SER A 457 -22.62 -3.18 -1.95
C SER A 457 -21.87 -2.86 -0.65
N THR A 458 -22.38 -3.34 0.47
CA THR A 458 -21.76 -3.18 1.81
C THR A 458 -20.33 -3.71 1.85
N THR A 459 -20.12 -4.92 1.32
CA THR A 459 -18.81 -5.58 1.27
C THR A 459 -17.81 -4.75 0.47
N LYS A 460 -18.21 -4.31 -0.73
CA LYS A 460 -17.34 -3.50 -1.61
C LYS A 460 -16.94 -2.17 -0.96
N ILE A 461 -17.89 -1.49 -0.29
CA ILE A 461 -17.62 -0.24 0.44
C ILE A 461 -16.59 -0.48 1.53
N ILE A 462 -16.82 -1.46 2.42
CA ILE A 462 -15.95 -1.72 3.57
C ILE A 462 -14.56 -2.17 3.11
N GLN A 463 -14.47 -3.01 2.09
CA GLN A 463 -13.19 -3.48 1.54
C GLN A 463 -12.38 -2.35 0.92
N VAL A 464 -12.98 -1.53 0.07
CA VAL A 464 -12.28 -0.45 -0.64
C VAL A 464 -11.87 0.66 0.34
N VAL A 465 -12.79 1.08 1.21
CA VAL A 465 -12.50 2.08 2.25
C VAL A 465 -11.38 1.58 3.16
N GLY A 466 -11.50 0.36 3.71
CA GLY A 466 -10.49 -0.21 4.60
C GLY A 466 -9.07 -0.29 3.98
N ARG A 467 -8.96 -0.44 2.65
CA ARG A 467 -7.64 -0.39 1.96
C ARG A 467 -7.01 0.98 1.99
N SER A 468 -7.82 2.04 1.88
CA SER A 468 -7.33 3.42 1.98
C SER A 468 -6.91 3.80 3.40
N LEU A 469 -7.31 3.04 4.42
CA LEU A 469 -7.00 3.32 5.83
C LEU A 469 -5.68 2.71 6.31
N ARG A 470 -4.92 1.99 5.48
CA ARG A 470 -3.63 1.46 5.88
C ARG A 470 -2.68 2.57 6.30
N LEU A 471 -1.96 2.34 7.40
CA LEU A 471 -0.99 3.30 7.92
C LEU A 471 0.15 3.54 6.91
N HIS A 472 0.50 4.81 6.74
CA HIS A 472 1.69 5.23 6.01
C HIS A 472 2.25 6.49 6.65
N PRO A 473 3.59 6.64 6.82
CA PRO A 473 4.19 7.79 7.50
C PRO A 473 3.81 9.15 6.91
N SER A 474 3.60 9.22 5.59
CA SER A 474 3.20 10.46 4.90
C SER A 474 1.69 10.75 4.94
N LYS A 475 0.86 9.83 5.47
CA LYS A 475 -0.59 9.95 5.45
C LYS A 475 -1.15 10.12 6.86
N LYS A 476 -1.75 11.29 7.13
CA LYS A 476 -2.45 11.55 8.41
C LYS A 476 -3.90 11.07 8.37
N THR A 477 -4.61 11.35 7.28
CA THR A 477 -6.05 11.08 7.12
C THR A 477 -6.32 10.64 5.69
N ALA A 478 -7.05 9.56 5.50
CA ALA A 478 -7.47 9.11 4.18
C ALA A 478 -8.66 9.93 3.68
N LYS A 479 -8.76 10.12 2.37
CA LYS A 479 -9.87 10.85 1.73
C LYS A 479 -10.77 9.88 0.96
N ILE A 480 -12.05 9.92 1.28
CA ILE A 480 -13.08 9.19 0.54
C ILE A 480 -13.87 10.24 -0.24
N ILE A 481 -13.74 10.22 -1.56
CA ILE A 481 -14.31 11.23 -2.43
C ILE A 481 -15.51 10.62 -3.16
N LEU A 482 -16.68 11.25 -2.99
CA LEU A 482 -17.95 10.85 -3.58
C LEU A 482 -18.51 12.04 -4.39
N PRO A 483 -18.12 12.22 -5.67
CA PRO A 483 -18.68 13.28 -6.50
C PRO A 483 -20.21 13.11 -6.62
N TYR A 484 -20.95 14.18 -6.37
CA TYR A 484 -22.39 14.19 -6.54
C TYR A 484 -22.73 14.70 -7.94
N LEU A 485 -23.30 13.83 -8.77
CA LEU A 485 -23.51 14.04 -10.20
C LEU A 485 -24.94 14.43 -10.60
N SER A 486 -25.90 14.36 -9.74
CA SER A 486 -27.32 14.79 -9.91
C SER A 486 -28.30 13.82 -9.22
N GLY A 487 -29.59 14.10 -9.25
CA GLY A 487 -30.64 13.47 -8.43
C GLY A 487 -30.71 11.94 -8.34
N ASN A 488 -30.12 11.19 -9.29
CA ASN A 488 -30.06 9.72 -9.22
C ASN A 488 -28.98 9.21 -8.26
N ASP A 489 -27.94 10.00 -7.97
CA ASP A 489 -26.85 9.59 -7.09
C ASP A 489 -27.14 9.83 -5.60
N GLU A 490 -28.18 10.61 -5.27
CA GLU A 490 -28.54 10.90 -3.88
C GLU A 490 -28.81 9.63 -3.08
N LYS A 491 -29.58 8.70 -3.65
CA LYS A 491 -29.87 7.41 -3.00
C LYS A 491 -28.59 6.60 -2.76
N GLY A 492 -27.68 6.58 -3.74
CA GLY A 492 -26.40 5.88 -3.65
C GLY A 492 -25.50 6.49 -2.56
N VAL A 493 -25.34 7.80 -2.54
CA VAL A 493 -24.56 8.51 -1.52
C VAL A 493 -25.17 8.32 -0.12
N CYS A 494 -26.49 8.45 0.03
CA CYS A 494 -27.17 8.20 1.30
C CYS A 494 -26.99 6.74 1.78
N LYS A 495 -27.10 5.75 0.88
CA LYS A 495 -26.88 4.34 1.20
C LYS A 495 -25.43 4.11 1.63
N PHE A 496 -24.46 4.67 0.89
CA PHE A 496 -23.04 4.62 1.26
C PHE A 496 -22.78 5.17 2.66
N LEU A 497 -23.27 6.37 2.95
CA LEU A 497 -23.12 7.01 4.26
C LEU A 497 -23.76 6.18 5.39
N LYS A 498 -24.93 5.58 5.16
CA LYS A 498 -25.59 4.68 6.13
C LYS A 498 -24.72 3.44 6.42
N ILE A 499 -24.13 2.84 5.39
CA ILE A 499 -23.26 1.66 5.55
C ILE A 499 -22.00 2.00 6.36
N ILE A 500 -21.35 3.11 6.02
CA ILE A 500 -20.16 3.55 6.79
C ILE A 500 -20.55 3.90 8.22
N ALA A 501 -21.66 4.60 8.42
CA ALA A 501 -22.13 5.00 9.74
C ALA A 501 -22.46 3.79 10.66
N LYS A 502 -22.90 2.66 10.12
CA LYS A 502 -23.10 1.43 10.91
C LYS A 502 -21.79 0.88 11.52
N ASN A 503 -20.66 1.17 10.87
CA ASN A 503 -19.34 0.67 11.26
C ASN A 503 -18.46 1.74 11.93
N ASP A 504 -18.96 2.97 12.09
CA ASP A 504 -18.22 4.09 12.66
C ASP A 504 -19.14 5.05 13.39
N ASP A 505 -19.09 5.03 14.71
CA ASP A 505 -19.94 5.86 15.57
C ASP A 505 -19.71 7.36 15.38
N LYS A 506 -18.49 7.79 15.03
CA LYS A 506 -18.20 9.21 14.76
C LYS A 506 -18.86 9.68 13.48
N ILE A 507 -18.89 8.84 12.45
CA ILE A 507 -19.66 9.11 11.22
C ILE A 507 -21.16 9.03 11.49
N MET A 508 -21.63 8.05 12.29
CA MET A 508 -23.02 7.92 12.69
C MET A 508 -23.51 9.19 13.40
N ASN A 509 -22.73 9.72 14.33
CA ASN A 509 -23.06 10.94 15.05
C ASN A 509 -23.12 12.15 14.11
N SER A 510 -22.16 12.29 13.20
CA SER A 510 -22.17 13.36 12.19
C SER A 510 -23.39 13.26 11.26
N TYR A 511 -23.73 12.05 10.82
CA TYR A 511 -24.87 11.78 9.96
C TYR A 511 -26.20 12.08 10.64
N LYS A 512 -26.43 11.57 11.88
CA LYS A 512 -27.66 11.78 12.65
C LYS A 512 -27.88 13.24 13.04
N ASN A 513 -26.83 13.92 13.46
CA ASN A 513 -26.90 15.29 13.93
C ASN A 513 -26.80 16.32 12.79
N LYS A 514 -26.67 15.88 11.54
CA LYS A 514 -26.48 16.73 10.35
C LYS A 514 -25.33 17.74 10.52
N ILE A 515 -24.27 17.32 11.22
CA ILE A 515 -23.09 18.15 11.43
C ILE A 515 -22.26 18.13 10.13
N LEU A 516 -22.37 19.22 9.38
CA LEU A 516 -21.55 19.47 8.19
C LEU A 516 -20.26 20.19 8.61
N GLY A 517 -19.15 19.85 7.96
CA GLY A 517 -17.84 20.46 8.25
C GLY A 517 -16.96 19.70 9.26
N GLY A 518 -17.38 18.47 9.66
CA GLY A 518 -16.57 17.55 10.43
C GLY A 518 -15.90 16.50 9.51
N ARG A 519 -16.19 15.21 9.79
CA ARG A 519 -15.68 14.08 8.97
C ARG A 519 -16.41 13.89 7.65
N ILE A 520 -17.56 14.55 7.46
CA ILE A 520 -18.32 14.60 6.21
C ILE A 520 -18.36 16.05 5.76
N SER A 521 -17.75 16.34 4.62
CA SER A 521 -17.76 17.67 4.00
C SER A 521 -18.58 17.65 2.71
N LEU A 522 -19.50 18.62 2.58
CA LEU A 522 -20.22 18.92 1.37
C LEU A 522 -19.63 20.22 0.81
N GLU A 523 -19.08 20.17 -0.38
CA GLU A 523 -18.46 21.31 -1.04
C GLU A 523 -19.19 21.61 -2.36
N LYS A 524 -19.81 22.80 -2.48
CA LYS A 524 -20.35 23.25 -3.76
C LYS A 524 -19.21 23.78 -4.62
N ILE A 525 -18.98 23.12 -5.73
CA ILE A 525 -17.97 23.54 -6.71
C ILE A 525 -18.63 24.60 -7.59
N LYS A 526 -18.14 25.84 -7.50
CA LYS A 526 -18.50 26.89 -8.45
C LYS A 526 -17.67 26.69 -9.71
N GLU A 527 -18.30 26.70 -10.87
CA GLU A 527 -17.60 26.87 -12.12
C GLU A 527 -17.04 28.29 -12.16
N ASP A 528 -15.74 28.43 -12.42
CA ASP A 528 -15.17 29.72 -12.78
C ASP A 528 -15.76 30.06 -14.17
N ILE A 529 -16.79 30.88 -14.19
CA ILE A 529 -17.28 31.51 -15.43
C ILE A 529 -16.18 32.50 -15.79
N GLU A 530 -15.36 32.17 -16.80
CA GLU A 530 -14.57 33.18 -17.50
C GLU A 530 -15.59 34.16 -18.05
N GLU A 531 -15.75 35.31 -17.39
CA GLU A 531 -16.41 36.44 -17.98
C GLU A 531 -15.52 36.84 -19.18
N ASP A 532 -15.92 36.44 -20.38
CA ASP A 532 -15.44 37.08 -21.59
C ASP A 532 -15.74 38.57 -21.45
N GLU A 533 -14.75 39.35 -21.05
CA GLU A 533 -14.76 40.79 -21.24
C GLU A 533 -14.78 41.04 -22.76
N ASP A 534 -15.98 41.02 -23.33
CA ASP A 534 -16.19 41.57 -24.64
C ASP A 534 -15.95 43.10 -24.56
N ASP A 535 -14.74 43.47 -25.02
CA ASP A 535 -14.37 44.83 -25.29
C ASP A 535 -15.38 45.45 -26.28
N ASN A 536 -16.05 46.48 -25.79
CA ASN A 536 -16.62 47.51 -26.64
C ASN A 536 -15.60 48.55 -27.05
#